data_be453ff5011f7a7b76f891e046e9080f
#
_entry.id   be453ff5011f7a7b76f891e046e9080f
#
_cell.length_a   1.000
_cell.length_b   1.000
_cell.length_c   1.000
_cell.angle_alpha   90.00
_cell.angle_beta   90.00
_cell.angle_gamma   90.00
#
_symmetry.space_group_name_H-M   'P 1'
#
loop_
_entity.id
_entity.type
_entity.pdbx_description
1 polymer ?
#
loop_
_entity_poly.entity_id
_entity_poly.type
_entity_poly.pdbx_seq_one_letter_code
_entity_poly.pdbx_strand_id
1 'polypeptide(L)'
;DLNNIEEAISWYKKASENGDTRSSYRLGCIYESLGNTKNARKYFEMASSKNHMNARIHLGRIYFREGKLEESKMMFDTPANENNVYAQHMVGLIYDMFYKDYVNSKFWYEKARAQGCVESIYNLGQIYLKLNDDAEAEKYYKEGIKYGSKKCEYMLAGLYYKKSLDMYVSLANEEYDNCEEIVEGFPNLNIDFDEVLIPPFKLQEEVIDEEEYVPIYILNIKESLDSMLEGLETEMIIDEEHDS
;
A
#
# COMPACT_ATOMS: atom_id res chain seq x y z
N ASP A 1 -6.38 34.53 1.32
CA ASP A 1 -7.32 35.35 2.10
C ASP A 1 -8.64 34.60 2.28
N LEU A 2 -9.07 34.42 3.55
CA LEU A 2 -10.30 33.69 3.89
C LEU A 2 -11.56 34.33 3.25
N ASN A 3 -11.59 35.66 3.14
CA ASN A 3 -12.69 36.38 2.50
C ASN A 3 -12.90 35.97 1.03
N ASN A 4 -11.83 35.68 0.30
CA ASN A 4 -11.94 35.25 -1.11
C ASN A 4 -12.50 33.84 -1.24
N ILE A 5 -12.26 32.97 -0.24
CA ILE A 5 -12.80 31.60 -0.22
C ILE A 5 -14.31 31.63 0.06
N GLU A 6 -14.77 32.44 1.00
CA GLU A 6 -16.19 32.57 1.31
C GLU A 6 -16.98 33.14 0.14
N GLU A 7 -16.41 34.14 -0.52
CA GLU A 7 -17.01 34.72 -1.73
C GLU A 7 -17.08 33.69 -2.88
N ALA A 8 -15.99 32.95 -3.10
CA ALA A 8 -15.95 31.88 -4.09
C ALA A 8 -16.99 30.79 -3.78
N ILE A 9 -17.12 30.36 -2.52
CA ILE A 9 -18.17 29.43 -2.09
C ILE A 9 -19.55 29.97 -2.41
N SER A 10 -19.81 31.24 -2.15
CA SER A 10 -21.10 31.87 -2.44
C SER A 10 -21.46 31.79 -3.93
N TRP A 11 -20.51 32.17 -4.80
CA TRP A 11 -20.72 32.12 -6.25
C TRP A 11 -20.87 30.70 -6.78
N TYR A 12 -20.02 29.77 -6.35
CA TYR A 12 -20.17 28.36 -6.74
C TYR A 12 -21.48 27.74 -6.24
N LYS A 13 -21.98 28.12 -5.06
CA LYS A 13 -23.30 27.66 -4.58
C LYS A 13 -24.42 28.11 -5.52
N LYS A 14 -24.47 29.39 -5.89
CA LYS A 14 -25.47 29.89 -6.82
C LYS A 14 -25.43 29.17 -8.17
N ALA A 15 -24.21 28.94 -8.70
CA ALA A 15 -24.05 28.22 -9.96
C ALA A 15 -24.45 26.72 -9.83
N SER A 16 -24.08 26.07 -8.72
CA SER A 16 -24.45 24.69 -8.43
C SER A 16 -25.97 24.50 -8.29
N GLU A 17 -26.67 25.45 -7.64
CA GLU A 17 -28.12 25.47 -7.51
C GLU A 17 -28.79 25.62 -8.88
N ASN A 18 -28.18 26.34 -9.81
CA ASN A 18 -28.59 26.43 -11.21
C ASN A 18 -28.19 25.22 -12.05
N GLY A 19 -27.67 24.20 -11.42
CA GLY A 19 -27.35 22.91 -12.05
C GLY A 19 -25.97 22.82 -12.69
N ASP A 20 -25.06 23.77 -12.46
CA ASP A 20 -23.69 23.65 -12.96
C ASP A 20 -22.90 22.55 -12.21
N THR A 21 -22.54 21.52 -12.96
CA THR A 21 -21.83 20.33 -12.44
C THR A 21 -20.40 20.67 -12.01
N ARG A 22 -19.72 21.56 -12.74
CA ARG A 22 -18.35 21.97 -12.40
C ARG A 22 -18.31 22.74 -11.10
N SER A 23 -19.29 23.64 -10.87
CA SER A 23 -19.41 24.37 -9.61
C SER A 23 -19.69 23.44 -8.43
N SER A 24 -20.55 22.43 -8.63
CA SER A 24 -20.76 21.39 -7.60
C SER A 24 -19.45 20.66 -7.28
N TYR A 25 -18.69 20.24 -8.29
CA TYR A 25 -17.39 19.60 -8.09
C TYR A 25 -16.39 20.51 -7.35
N ARG A 26 -16.29 21.80 -7.76
CA ARG A 26 -15.39 22.77 -7.11
C ARG A 26 -15.77 23.00 -5.63
N LEU A 27 -17.06 23.07 -5.32
CA LEU A 27 -17.51 23.12 -3.92
C LEU A 27 -17.09 21.88 -3.12
N GLY A 28 -17.23 20.71 -3.72
CA GLY A 28 -16.76 19.46 -3.12
C GLY A 28 -15.27 19.55 -2.74
N CYS A 29 -14.42 19.98 -3.67
CA CYS A 29 -13.00 20.15 -3.46
C CYS A 29 -12.68 21.19 -2.35
N ILE A 30 -13.37 22.35 -2.37
CA ILE A 30 -13.18 23.38 -1.35
C ILE A 30 -13.56 22.84 0.04
N TYR A 31 -14.72 22.19 0.16
CA TYR A 31 -15.14 21.63 1.44
C TYR A 31 -14.23 20.47 1.91
N GLU A 32 -13.68 19.68 0.98
CA GLU A 32 -12.71 18.64 1.31
C GLU A 32 -11.42 19.26 1.87
N SER A 33 -10.87 20.31 1.23
CA SER A 33 -9.68 21.02 1.73
C SER A 33 -9.90 21.70 3.09
N LEU A 34 -11.14 22.08 3.40
CA LEU A 34 -11.53 22.64 4.71
C LEU A 34 -11.84 21.55 5.76
N GLY A 35 -11.63 20.26 5.44
CA GLY A 35 -11.92 19.14 6.34
C GLY A 35 -13.42 18.87 6.55
N ASN A 36 -14.30 19.57 5.83
CA ASN A 36 -15.75 19.42 5.95
C ASN A 36 -16.27 18.28 5.05
N THR A 37 -15.99 17.05 5.45
CA THR A 37 -16.34 15.84 4.69
C THR A 37 -17.84 15.74 4.38
N LYS A 38 -18.71 16.20 5.28
CA LYS A 38 -20.17 16.16 5.08
C LYS A 38 -20.60 17.00 3.89
N ASN A 39 -20.14 18.25 3.80
CA ASN A 39 -20.45 19.12 2.68
C ASN A 39 -19.71 18.69 1.40
N ALA A 40 -18.45 18.26 1.51
CA ALA A 40 -17.71 17.72 0.39
C ALA A 40 -18.48 16.58 -0.28
N ARG A 41 -18.92 15.58 0.51
CA ARG A 41 -19.76 14.48 0.01
C ARG A 41 -20.99 14.99 -0.72
N LYS A 42 -21.78 15.84 -0.09
CA LYS A 42 -23.02 16.38 -0.70
C LYS A 42 -22.77 16.92 -2.10
N TYR A 43 -21.73 17.74 -2.28
CA TYR A 43 -21.46 18.38 -3.55
C TYR A 43 -20.80 17.42 -4.56
N PHE A 44 -20.02 16.46 -4.12
CA PHE A 44 -19.54 15.39 -5.00
C PHE A 44 -20.68 14.46 -5.44
N GLU A 45 -21.66 14.16 -4.60
CA GLU A 45 -22.87 13.42 -4.97
C GLU A 45 -23.67 14.17 -6.06
N MET A 46 -23.85 15.48 -5.91
CA MET A 46 -24.50 16.32 -6.93
C MET A 46 -23.76 16.28 -8.26
N ALA A 47 -22.43 16.36 -8.24
CA ALA A 47 -21.64 16.32 -9.46
C ALA A 47 -21.60 14.90 -10.06
N SER A 48 -21.47 13.86 -9.25
CA SER A 48 -21.40 12.45 -9.69
C SER A 48 -22.72 11.98 -10.31
N SER A 49 -23.87 12.47 -9.82
CA SER A 49 -25.19 12.19 -10.43
C SER A 49 -25.31 12.67 -11.87
N LYS A 50 -24.48 13.64 -12.26
CA LYS A 50 -24.34 14.16 -13.62
C LYS A 50 -23.11 13.61 -14.35
N ASN A 51 -22.64 12.44 -13.95
CA ASN A 51 -21.49 11.72 -14.53
C ASN A 51 -20.16 12.48 -14.49
N HIS A 52 -19.94 13.37 -13.51
CA HIS A 52 -18.65 14.03 -13.35
C HIS A 52 -17.61 13.03 -12.81
N MET A 53 -16.66 12.64 -13.64
CA MET A 53 -15.71 11.56 -13.38
C MET A 53 -14.88 11.78 -12.11
N ASN A 54 -14.25 12.98 -11.99
CA ASN A 54 -13.44 13.28 -10.81
C ASN A 54 -14.26 13.32 -9.51
N ALA A 55 -15.54 13.74 -9.59
CA ALA A 55 -16.42 13.70 -8.41
C ALA A 55 -16.71 12.27 -7.95
N ARG A 56 -16.86 11.32 -8.89
CA ARG A 56 -16.96 9.88 -8.56
C ARG A 56 -15.72 9.38 -7.84
N ILE A 57 -14.53 9.78 -8.30
CA ILE A 57 -13.27 9.37 -7.67
C ILE A 57 -13.17 9.90 -6.24
N HIS A 58 -13.46 11.18 -6.01
CA HIS A 58 -13.45 11.76 -4.66
C HIS A 58 -14.50 11.11 -3.75
N LEU A 59 -15.70 10.86 -4.28
CA LEU A 59 -16.77 10.21 -3.54
C LEU A 59 -16.40 8.75 -3.19
N GLY A 60 -15.81 8.02 -4.14
CA GLY A 60 -15.28 6.67 -3.90
C GLY A 60 -14.26 6.64 -2.76
N ARG A 61 -13.34 7.62 -2.72
CA ARG A 61 -12.40 7.77 -1.60
C ARG A 61 -13.09 8.04 -0.26
N ILE A 62 -14.10 8.91 -0.26
CA ILE A 62 -14.86 9.19 0.96
C ILE A 62 -15.52 7.91 1.47
N TYR A 63 -16.21 7.17 0.60
CA TYR A 63 -16.83 5.91 0.98
C TYR A 63 -15.83 4.85 1.44
N PHE A 64 -14.66 4.78 0.78
CA PHE A 64 -13.59 3.87 1.20
C PHE A 64 -13.12 4.15 2.64
N ARG A 65 -12.87 5.43 2.96
CA ARG A 65 -12.48 5.84 4.33
C ARG A 65 -13.55 5.58 5.37
N GLU A 66 -14.81 5.56 4.97
CA GLU A 66 -15.95 5.24 5.84
C GLU A 66 -16.22 3.74 5.99
N GLY A 67 -15.43 2.89 5.33
CA GLY A 67 -15.64 1.45 5.30
C GLY A 67 -16.83 1.00 4.45
N LYS A 68 -17.42 1.89 3.66
CA LYS A 68 -18.53 1.60 2.73
C LYS A 68 -17.96 1.12 1.40
N LEU A 69 -17.48 -0.13 1.40
CA LEU A 69 -16.66 -0.64 0.30
C LEU A 69 -17.47 -0.94 -0.97
N GLU A 70 -18.73 -1.34 -0.84
CA GLU A 70 -19.64 -1.53 -1.98
C GLU A 70 -19.92 -0.20 -2.70
N GLU A 71 -20.29 0.83 -1.94
CA GLU A 71 -20.55 2.16 -2.48
C GLU A 71 -19.27 2.76 -3.08
N SER A 72 -18.13 2.53 -2.43
CA SER A 72 -16.83 2.93 -2.93
C SER A 72 -16.54 2.29 -4.28
N LYS A 73 -16.72 0.97 -4.40
CA LYS A 73 -16.52 0.24 -5.65
C LYS A 73 -17.42 0.77 -6.75
N MET A 74 -18.71 0.97 -6.48
CA MET A 74 -19.66 1.55 -7.45
C MET A 74 -19.20 2.91 -7.99
N MET A 75 -18.55 3.72 -7.17
CA MET A 75 -18.02 5.01 -7.60
C MET A 75 -16.76 4.86 -8.46
N PHE A 76 -15.91 3.89 -8.16
CA PHE A 76 -14.69 3.65 -8.93
C PHE A 76 -14.89 2.83 -10.21
N ASP A 77 -15.94 2.02 -10.34
CA ASP A 77 -16.16 1.14 -11.50
C ASP A 77 -16.17 1.90 -12.84
N THR A 78 -16.88 3.01 -12.93
CA THR A 78 -16.90 3.81 -14.16
C THR A 78 -15.53 4.42 -14.49
N PRO A 79 -14.88 5.15 -13.56
CA PRO A 79 -13.53 5.66 -13.79
C PRO A 79 -12.51 4.58 -14.15
N ALA A 80 -12.56 3.41 -13.51
CA ALA A 80 -11.65 2.31 -13.78
C ALA A 80 -11.82 1.73 -15.19
N ASN A 81 -13.06 1.61 -15.66
CA ASN A 81 -13.37 1.17 -17.01
C ASN A 81 -12.97 2.22 -18.07
N GLU A 82 -12.93 3.49 -17.70
CA GLU A 82 -12.44 4.59 -18.53
C GLU A 82 -10.92 4.82 -18.40
N ASN A 83 -10.18 3.78 -17.97
CA ASN A 83 -8.72 3.76 -17.84
C ASN A 83 -8.12 4.74 -16.81
N ASN A 84 -8.89 5.18 -15.81
CA ASN A 84 -8.30 5.93 -14.71
C ASN A 84 -7.46 4.99 -13.84
N VAL A 85 -6.15 5.24 -13.79
CA VAL A 85 -5.16 4.40 -13.08
C VAL A 85 -5.49 4.26 -11.60
N TYR A 86 -5.81 5.38 -10.95
CA TYR A 86 -6.14 5.38 -9.52
C TYR A 86 -7.39 4.56 -9.23
N ALA A 87 -8.44 4.72 -10.03
CA ALA A 87 -9.66 3.95 -9.86
C ALA A 87 -9.45 2.45 -10.11
N GLN A 88 -8.64 2.07 -11.09
CA GLN A 88 -8.26 0.68 -11.33
C GLN A 88 -7.53 0.10 -10.13
N HIS A 89 -6.55 0.83 -9.56
CA HIS A 89 -5.87 0.41 -8.34
C HIS A 89 -6.86 0.23 -7.18
N MET A 90 -7.76 1.19 -6.95
CA MET A 90 -8.74 1.12 -5.86
C MET A 90 -9.75 -0.02 -6.02
N VAL A 91 -10.19 -0.30 -7.24
CA VAL A 91 -11.06 -1.46 -7.50
C VAL A 91 -10.31 -2.77 -7.20
N GLY A 92 -9.04 -2.87 -7.64
CA GLY A 92 -8.18 -4.00 -7.31
C GLY A 92 -8.03 -4.18 -5.80
N LEU A 93 -7.83 -3.10 -5.07
CA LEU A 93 -7.69 -3.09 -3.61
C LEU A 93 -8.97 -3.57 -2.91
N ILE A 94 -10.14 -3.12 -3.37
CA ILE A 94 -11.43 -3.56 -2.82
C ILE A 94 -11.64 -5.07 -3.05
N TYR A 95 -11.30 -5.58 -4.24
CA TYR A 95 -11.37 -7.01 -4.52
C TYR A 95 -10.42 -7.82 -3.63
N ASP A 96 -9.19 -7.35 -3.40
CA ASP A 96 -8.23 -8.02 -2.51
C ASP A 96 -8.68 -8.00 -1.05
N MET A 97 -8.97 -6.81 -0.52
CA MET A 97 -9.21 -6.65 0.92
C MET A 97 -10.59 -7.15 1.37
N PHE A 98 -11.63 -6.85 0.60
CA PHE A 98 -13.01 -7.09 1.02
C PHE A 98 -13.56 -8.41 0.48
N TYR A 99 -13.46 -8.63 -0.84
CA TYR A 99 -14.00 -9.84 -1.44
C TYR A 99 -13.06 -11.03 -1.36
N LYS A 100 -11.76 -10.81 -1.06
CA LYS A 100 -10.70 -11.84 -1.17
C LYS A 100 -10.66 -12.52 -2.55
N ASP A 101 -11.11 -11.80 -3.57
CA ASP A 101 -11.16 -12.24 -4.96
C ASP A 101 -9.86 -11.86 -5.67
N TYR A 102 -8.85 -12.71 -5.51
CA TYR A 102 -7.52 -12.48 -6.09
C TYR A 102 -7.51 -12.52 -7.62
N VAL A 103 -8.51 -13.12 -8.26
CA VAL A 103 -8.61 -13.15 -9.72
C VAL A 103 -8.96 -11.76 -10.25
N ASN A 104 -10.05 -11.18 -9.75
CA ASN A 104 -10.44 -9.83 -10.13
C ASN A 104 -9.49 -8.77 -9.61
N SER A 105 -8.91 -8.94 -8.43
CA SER A 105 -7.90 -8.04 -7.89
C SER A 105 -6.67 -7.97 -8.80
N LYS A 106 -6.10 -9.11 -9.19
CA LYS A 106 -4.97 -9.15 -10.13
C LYS A 106 -5.31 -8.51 -11.47
N PHE A 107 -6.49 -8.76 -12.01
CA PHE A 107 -6.93 -8.17 -13.27
C PHE A 107 -6.88 -6.63 -13.23
N TRP A 108 -7.38 -6.03 -12.17
CA TRP A 108 -7.40 -4.57 -12.04
C TRP A 108 -6.03 -3.98 -11.71
N TYR A 109 -5.25 -4.66 -10.86
CA TYR A 109 -3.88 -4.24 -10.58
C TYR A 109 -2.98 -4.33 -11.82
N GLU A 110 -3.15 -5.34 -12.66
CA GLU A 110 -2.40 -5.45 -13.92
C GLU A 110 -2.73 -4.32 -14.89
N LYS A 111 -4.00 -3.90 -14.97
CA LYS A 111 -4.38 -2.72 -15.75
C LYS A 111 -3.71 -1.44 -15.22
N ALA A 112 -3.70 -1.24 -13.92
CA ALA A 112 -3.05 -0.09 -13.31
C ALA A 112 -1.52 -0.15 -13.47
N ARG A 113 -0.92 -1.35 -13.28
CA ARG A 113 0.50 -1.61 -13.51
C ARG A 113 0.93 -1.25 -14.93
N ALA A 114 0.15 -1.65 -15.93
CA ALA A 114 0.44 -1.34 -17.34
C ALA A 114 0.52 0.18 -17.62
N GLN A 115 -0.03 1.00 -16.73
CA GLN A 115 0.05 2.46 -16.76
C GLN A 115 1.08 3.02 -15.76
N GLY A 116 1.93 2.18 -15.16
CA GLY A 116 3.02 2.59 -14.28
C GLY A 116 2.62 2.78 -12.80
N CYS A 117 1.50 2.22 -12.34
CA CYS A 117 1.12 2.29 -10.93
C CYS A 117 2.00 1.37 -10.09
N VAL A 118 2.93 1.94 -9.37
CA VAL A 118 3.91 1.22 -8.54
C VAL A 118 3.26 0.51 -7.37
N GLU A 119 2.23 1.11 -6.78
CA GLU A 119 1.45 0.51 -5.70
C GLU A 119 0.73 -0.77 -6.16
N SER A 120 0.28 -0.80 -7.41
CA SER A 120 -0.35 -2.00 -7.98
C SER A 120 0.68 -3.11 -8.20
N ILE A 121 1.92 -2.76 -8.58
CA ILE A 121 3.02 -3.73 -8.70
C ILE A 121 3.31 -4.36 -7.32
N TYR A 122 3.42 -3.54 -6.28
CA TYR A 122 3.61 -4.01 -4.92
C TYR A 122 2.48 -4.95 -4.49
N ASN A 123 1.23 -4.57 -4.72
CA ASN A 123 0.06 -5.38 -4.32
C ASN A 123 -0.03 -6.69 -5.12
N LEU A 124 0.39 -6.72 -6.39
CA LEU A 124 0.51 -7.98 -7.14
C LEU A 124 1.51 -8.92 -6.47
N GLY A 125 2.68 -8.42 -6.07
CA GLY A 125 3.64 -9.20 -5.30
C GLY A 125 3.04 -9.79 -4.02
N GLN A 126 2.28 -8.98 -3.27
CA GLN A 126 1.58 -9.42 -2.06
C GLN A 126 0.55 -10.53 -2.34
N ILE A 127 -0.22 -10.40 -3.41
CA ILE A 127 -1.19 -11.46 -3.78
C ILE A 127 -0.46 -12.76 -4.10
N TYR A 128 0.66 -12.71 -4.82
CA TYR A 128 1.42 -13.92 -5.14
C TYR A 128 2.03 -14.57 -3.90
N LEU A 129 2.47 -13.78 -2.90
CA LEU A 129 2.87 -14.34 -1.60
C LEU A 129 1.71 -15.05 -0.88
N LYS A 130 0.51 -14.44 -0.86
CA LYS A 130 -0.70 -15.07 -0.31
C LYS A 130 -1.07 -16.37 -1.03
N LEU A 131 -0.71 -16.49 -2.30
CA LEU A 131 -0.90 -17.70 -3.11
C LEU A 131 0.27 -18.69 -3.01
N ASN A 132 1.27 -18.42 -2.14
CA ASN A 132 2.50 -19.20 -2.00
C ASN A 132 3.33 -19.30 -3.30
N ASP A 133 3.22 -18.32 -4.19
CA ASP A 133 4.02 -18.21 -5.40
C ASP A 133 5.14 -17.17 -5.20
N ASP A 134 6.17 -17.60 -4.46
CA ASP A 134 7.32 -16.77 -4.12
C ASP A 134 8.11 -16.33 -5.38
N ALA A 135 8.03 -17.10 -6.47
CA ALA A 135 8.76 -16.77 -7.70
C ALA A 135 8.12 -15.60 -8.45
N GLU A 136 6.80 -15.60 -8.60
CA GLU A 136 6.10 -14.46 -9.19
C GLU A 136 6.12 -13.25 -8.25
N ALA A 137 6.00 -13.43 -6.94
CA ALA A 137 6.14 -12.33 -5.98
C ALA A 137 7.51 -11.63 -6.12
N GLU A 138 8.60 -12.40 -6.18
CA GLU A 138 9.97 -11.89 -6.40
C GLU A 138 10.07 -11.04 -7.68
N LYS A 139 9.45 -11.49 -8.75
CA LYS A 139 9.44 -10.79 -10.04
C LYS A 139 8.77 -9.42 -9.95
N TYR A 140 7.59 -9.34 -9.31
CA TYR A 140 6.89 -8.07 -9.13
C TYR A 140 7.65 -7.14 -8.19
N TYR A 141 8.24 -7.63 -7.10
CA TYR A 141 9.05 -6.77 -6.23
C TYR A 141 10.29 -6.24 -6.95
N LYS A 142 10.98 -7.07 -7.73
CA LYS A 142 12.09 -6.59 -8.58
C LYS A 142 11.66 -5.56 -9.61
N GLU A 143 10.45 -5.69 -10.16
CA GLU A 143 9.89 -4.67 -11.04
C GLU A 143 9.62 -3.37 -10.28
N GLY A 144 8.97 -3.41 -9.13
CA GLY A 144 8.70 -2.23 -8.30
C GLY A 144 9.98 -1.49 -7.88
N ILE A 145 11.06 -2.22 -7.59
CA ILE A 145 12.37 -1.65 -7.28
C ILE A 145 12.91 -0.80 -8.45
N LYS A 146 12.70 -1.24 -9.69
CA LYS A 146 13.12 -0.46 -10.88
C LYS A 146 12.39 0.89 -10.98
N TYR A 147 11.22 1.00 -10.36
CA TYR A 147 10.46 2.25 -10.22
C TYR A 147 10.74 2.98 -8.90
N GLY A 148 11.77 2.55 -8.14
CA GLY A 148 12.19 3.18 -6.89
C GLY A 148 11.33 2.87 -5.67
N SER A 149 10.56 1.78 -5.70
CA SER A 149 9.70 1.40 -4.56
C SER A 149 10.51 0.82 -3.40
N LYS A 150 10.67 1.58 -2.33
CA LYS A 150 11.26 1.11 -1.06
C LYS A 150 10.47 -0.07 -0.45
N LYS A 151 9.14 -0.04 -0.57
CA LYS A 151 8.29 -1.14 -0.08
C LYS A 151 8.63 -2.46 -0.77
N CYS A 152 8.87 -2.44 -2.08
CA CYS A 152 9.27 -3.63 -2.81
C CYS A 152 10.68 -4.11 -2.43
N GLU A 153 11.62 -3.20 -2.11
CA GLU A 153 12.93 -3.56 -1.58
C GLU A 153 12.80 -4.33 -0.27
N TYR A 154 12.01 -3.82 0.67
CA TYR A 154 11.77 -4.48 1.96
C TYR A 154 11.11 -5.85 1.80
N MET A 155 10.10 -5.95 0.95
CA MET A 155 9.42 -7.24 0.74
C MET A 155 10.32 -8.27 0.07
N LEU A 156 11.17 -7.83 -0.85
CA LEU A 156 12.13 -8.71 -1.49
C LEU A 156 13.20 -9.20 -0.51
N ALA A 157 13.69 -8.32 0.36
CA ALA A 157 14.63 -8.70 1.42
C ALA A 157 14.01 -9.74 2.37
N GLY A 158 12.77 -9.53 2.83
CA GLY A 158 12.03 -10.49 3.65
C GLY A 158 11.83 -11.84 2.96
N LEU A 159 11.53 -11.82 1.64
CA LEU A 159 11.38 -13.04 0.86
C LEU A 159 12.70 -13.86 0.77
N TYR A 160 13.83 -13.18 0.57
CA TYR A 160 15.12 -13.84 0.55
C TYR A 160 15.54 -14.37 1.93
N TYR A 161 15.23 -13.62 2.99
CA TYR A 161 15.46 -14.09 4.36
C TYR A 161 14.66 -15.37 4.63
N LYS A 162 13.36 -15.42 4.30
CA LYS A 162 12.53 -16.62 4.40
C LYS A 162 13.14 -17.79 3.63
N LYS A 163 13.53 -17.59 2.37
CA LYS A 163 14.14 -18.62 1.54
C LYS A 163 15.45 -19.14 2.14
N SER A 164 16.25 -18.25 2.73
CA SER A 164 17.47 -18.64 3.44
C SER A 164 17.18 -19.51 4.65
N LEU A 165 16.20 -19.10 5.47
CA LEU A 165 15.78 -19.87 6.64
C LEU A 165 15.24 -21.25 6.25
N ASP A 166 14.39 -21.34 5.22
CA ASP A 166 13.85 -22.61 4.72
C ASP A 166 14.99 -23.56 4.27
N MET A 167 16.04 -23.02 3.66
CA MET A 167 17.21 -23.78 3.27
C MET A 167 17.99 -24.29 4.50
N TYR A 168 18.20 -23.45 5.52
CA TYR A 168 18.86 -23.90 6.77
C TYR A 168 18.06 -24.97 7.49
N VAL A 169 16.72 -24.81 7.58
CA VAL A 169 15.83 -25.83 8.16
C VAL A 169 15.93 -27.14 7.39
N SER A 170 15.99 -27.09 6.07
CA SER A 170 16.15 -28.29 5.23
C SER A 170 17.48 -28.98 5.51
N LEU A 171 18.57 -28.21 5.61
CA LEU A 171 19.91 -28.76 5.92
C LEU A 171 19.98 -29.35 7.33
N ALA A 172 19.36 -28.70 8.34
CA ALA A 172 19.29 -29.22 9.70
C ALA A 172 18.53 -30.56 9.74
N ASN A 173 17.44 -30.70 8.96
CA ASN A 173 16.70 -31.97 8.87
C ASN A 173 17.48 -33.09 8.16
N GLU A 174 18.52 -32.74 7.40
CA GLU A 174 19.44 -33.71 6.77
C GLU A 174 20.61 -34.15 7.66
N GLU A 175 20.57 -33.83 8.98
CA GLU A 175 21.58 -34.18 9.97
C GLU A 175 22.97 -33.58 9.69
N TYR A 176 23.03 -32.39 9.10
CA TYR A 176 24.30 -31.64 9.03
C TYR A 176 24.59 -30.98 10.36
N ASP A 177 25.72 -31.37 10.97
CA ASP A 177 26.24 -30.75 12.19
C ASP A 177 26.33 -29.22 12.03
N ASN A 178 25.92 -28.48 13.04
CA ASN A 178 25.86 -27.01 13.16
C ASN A 178 24.67 -26.28 12.51
N CYS A 179 23.80 -26.92 11.74
CA CYS A 179 22.61 -26.25 11.19
C CYS A 179 21.52 -26.07 12.24
N GLU A 180 21.43 -26.95 13.25
CA GLU A 180 20.46 -26.82 14.34
C GLU A 180 20.70 -25.55 15.18
N GLU A 181 21.97 -25.28 15.53
CA GLU A 181 22.36 -24.10 16.30
C GLU A 181 22.05 -22.80 15.53
N ILE A 182 22.27 -22.81 14.21
CA ILE A 182 21.94 -21.66 13.35
C ILE A 182 20.43 -21.44 13.30
N VAL A 183 19.61 -22.49 13.15
CA VAL A 183 18.14 -22.39 13.10
C VAL A 183 17.56 -21.91 14.43
N GLU A 184 18.11 -22.35 15.58
CA GLU A 184 17.70 -21.88 16.90
C GLU A 184 18.02 -20.39 17.13
N GLY A 185 19.10 -19.90 16.51
CA GLY A 185 19.48 -18.47 16.53
C GLY A 185 18.58 -17.55 15.71
N PHE A 186 17.80 -18.10 14.76
CA PHE A 186 16.85 -17.27 14.01
C PHE A 186 15.57 -17.05 14.83
N PRO A 187 15.23 -15.81 15.18
CA PRO A 187 13.96 -15.54 15.82
C PRO A 187 12.83 -16.03 14.91
N ASN A 188 11.79 -16.63 15.50
CA ASN A 188 10.57 -17.00 14.80
C ASN A 188 9.97 -15.73 14.16
N LEU A 189 10.41 -15.39 12.96
CA LEU A 189 9.87 -14.31 12.19
C LEU A 189 8.54 -14.78 11.63
N ASN A 190 7.50 -14.64 12.43
CA ASN A 190 6.13 -14.70 11.95
C ASN A 190 5.90 -13.39 11.19
N ILE A 191 6.36 -13.34 9.94
CA ILE A 191 6.03 -12.22 9.05
C ILE A 191 4.55 -12.38 8.74
N ASP A 192 3.71 -11.73 9.52
CA ASP A 192 2.30 -11.60 9.19
C ASP A 192 2.17 -10.61 8.04
N PHE A 193 2.16 -11.15 6.83
CA PHE A 193 2.00 -10.37 5.61
C PHE A 193 0.63 -9.70 5.52
N ASP A 194 -0.34 -10.08 6.37
CA ASP A 194 -1.68 -9.49 6.44
C ASP A 194 -1.71 -8.20 7.28
N GLU A 195 -0.74 -7.98 8.19
CA GLU A 195 -0.66 -6.76 9.02
C GLU A 195 0.03 -5.57 8.36
N VAL A 196 0.52 -5.68 7.14
CA VAL A 196 1.01 -4.52 6.41
C VAL A 196 -0.19 -3.63 6.06
N LEU A 197 -0.63 -2.85 7.04
CA LEU A 197 -1.62 -1.80 6.88
C LEU A 197 -1.15 -0.88 5.75
N ILE A 198 -1.84 -0.97 4.62
CA ILE A 198 -1.65 -0.04 3.51
C ILE A 198 -2.13 1.32 4.00
N PRO A 199 -1.24 2.30 4.20
CA PRO A 199 -1.71 3.65 4.52
C PRO A 199 -2.61 4.12 3.38
N PRO A 200 -3.67 4.89 3.68
CA PRO A 200 -4.55 5.42 2.65
C PRO A 200 -3.70 6.17 1.62
N PHE A 201 -3.91 5.83 0.35
CA PHE A 201 -3.24 6.46 -0.77
C PHE A 201 -3.38 7.99 -0.67
N LYS A 202 -2.29 8.70 -0.43
CA LYS A 202 -2.24 10.15 -0.51
C LYS A 202 -2.03 10.53 -1.98
N LEU A 203 -2.97 11.26 -2.58
CA LEU A 203 -2.78 11.92 -3.86
C LEU A 203 -1.55 12.85 -3.78
N GLN A 204 -0.80 12.90 -4.88
CA GLN A 204 0.43 13.67 -5.10
C GLN A 204 0.28 15.17 -4.79
N GLU A 205 0.21 15.57 -3.53
CA GLU A 205 0.42 16.99 -3.13
C GLU A 205 1.00 17.13 -1.71
N GLU A 206 1.24 16.04 -0.99
CA GLU A 206 2.01 16.12 0.26
C GLU A 206 3.11 15.07 0.26
N VAL A 207 4.34 15.54 0.20
CA VAL A 207 5.54 14.75 0.50
C VAL A 207 5.38 14.25 1.93
N ILE A 208 5.06 12.96 2.09
CA ILE A 208 5.20 12.30 3.39
C ILE A 208 6.69 12.18 3.60
N ASP A 209 7.18 12.73 4.70
CA ASP A 209 8.53 12.49 5.17
C ASP A 209 8.72 10.96 5.29
N GLU A 210 9.53 10.39 4.40
CA GLU A 210 9.72 8.94 4.26
C GLU A 210 10.39 8.32 5.50
N GLU A 211 10.84 9.14 6.46
CA GLU A 211 11.54 8.69 7.66
C GLU A 211 10.62 8.15 8.78
N GLU A 212 9.30 8.38 8.76
CA GLU A 212 8.41 7.99 9.87
C GLU A 212 7.68 6.65 9.69
N TYR A 213 7.76 5.99 8.52
CA TYR A 213 7.05 4.73 8.30
C TYR A 213 8.02 3.55 8.19
N VAL A 214 8.56 3.11 9.32
CA VAL A 214 9.22 1.81 9.42
C VAL A 214 8.20 0.81 9.94
N PRO A 215 7.75 -0.17 9.14
CA PRO A 215 6.87 -1.22 9.64
C PRO A 215 7.48 -1.92 10.86
N ILE A 216 6.68 -2.22 11.87
CA ILE A 216 7.12 -2.80 13.15
C ILE A 216 8.01 -4.04 12.97
N TYR A 217 7.73 -4.87 11.96
CA TYR A 217 8.53 -6.07 11.67
C TYR A 217 9.96 -5.74 11.16
N ILE A 218 10.17 -4.57 10.53
CA ILE A 218 11.51 -4.12 10.09
C ILE A 218 12.35 -3.68 11.29
N LEU A 219 11.73 -3.03 12.28
CA LEU A 219 12.38 -2.73 13.55
C LEU A 219 12.82 -4.03 14.23
N ASN A 220 11.96 -5.05 14.24
CA ASN A 220 12.30 -6.36 14.80
C ASN A 220 13.41 -7.06 14.02
N ILE A 221 13.45 -6.96 12.69
CA ILE A 221 14.55 -7.50 11.87
C ILE A 221 15.85 -6.75 12.16
N LYS A 222 15.80 -5.42 12.24
CA LYS A 222 16.97 -4.60 12.51
C LYS A 222 17.53 -4.88 13.89
N GLU A 223 16.70 -4.89 14.93
CA GLU A 223 17.12 -5.23 16.29
C GLU A 223 17.69 -6.64 16.38
N SER A 224 17.12 -7.60 15.64
CA SER A 224 17.61 -8.97 15.57
C SER A 224 18.96 -9.06 14.85
N LEU A 225 19.13 -8.35 13.72
CA LEU A 225 20.41 -8.29 13.00
C LEU A 225 21.49 -7.58 13.81
N ASP A 226 21.16 -6.48 14.48
CA ASP A 226 22.09 -5.75 15.33
C ASP A 226 22.54 -6.64 16.51
N SER A 227 21.63 -7.40 17.14
CA SER A 227 21.94 -8.37 18.20
C SER A 227 22.81 -9.54 17.70
N MET A 228 22.60 -10.01 16.48
CA MET A 228 23.44 -11.06 15.88
C MET A 228 24.84 -10.55 15.53
N LEU A 229 24.96 -9.31 15.04
CA LEU A 229 26.26 -8.69 14.76
C LEU A 229 27.05 -8.46 16.04
N GLU A 230 26.41 -8.01 17.12
CA GLU A 230 27.05 -7.88 18.45
C GLU A 230 27.49 -9.24 19.02
N GLY A 231 26.71 -10.31 18.77
CA GLY A 231 27.08 -11.69 19.14
C GLY A 231 28.31 -12.17 18.39
N LEU A 232 28.40 -11.95 17.10
CA LEU A 232 29.54 -12.33 16.27
C LEU A 232 30.80 -11.52 16.61
N GLU A 233 30.69 -10.24 16.94
CA GLU A 233 31.82 -9.42 17.39
C GLU A 233 32.35 -9.89 18.75
N THR A 234 31.49 -10.33 19.66
CA THR A 234 31.91 -10.89 20.97
C THR A 234 32.61 -12.25 20.83
N GLU A 235 32.16 -13.12 19.92
CA GLU A 235 32.82 -14.40 19.66
C GLU A 235 34.22 -14.22 19.01
N MET A 236 34.35 -13.28 18.05
CA MET A 236 35.65 -12.97 17.44
C MET A 236 36.66 -12.42 18.44
N ILE A 237 36.22 -11.66 19.45
CA ILE A 237 37.11 -11.13 20.51
C ILE A 237 37.58 -12.25 21.46
N ILE A 238 36.77 -13.29 21.71
CA ILE A 238 37.11 -14.41 22.58
C ILE A 238 38.17 -15.32 21.94
N ASP A 239 38.09 -15.50 20.60
CA ASP A 239 39.09 -16.32 19.88
C ASP A 239 40.47 -15.64 19.78
N GLU A 240 40.54 -14.28 19.76
CA GLU A 240 41.80 -13.56 19.76
C GLU A 240 42.51 -13.58 21.14
N GLU A 241 41.79 -13.77 22.26
CA GLU A 241 42.38 -13.87 23.60
C GLU A 241 42.90 -15.29 23.94
N HIS A 242 42.54 -16.32 23.16
CA HIS A 242 43.03 -17.70 23.40
C HIS A 242 44.27 -18.09 22.60
N ASP A 243 44.73 -17.26 21.66
CA ASP A 243 45.96 -17.49 20.86
C ASP A 243 47.15 -16.60 21.24
N SER A 244 47.16 -16.05 22.48
CA SER A 244 48.28 -15.26 23.02
C SER A 244 48.95 -15.90 24.27
#